data_772f6c973449829becefe2db88e90114
#
_entry.id   772f6c973449829becefe2db88e90114
#
_cell.length_a   1.000
_cell.length_b   1.000
_cell.length_c   1.000
_cell.angle_alpha   90.00
_cell.angle_beta   90.00
_cell.angle_gamma   90.00
#
_symmetry.space_group_name_H-M   'P 1'
#
loop_
_entity.id
_entity.type
_entity.pdbx_description
1 polymer ?
#
loop_
_entity_poly.entity_id
_entity_poly.type
_entity_poly.pdbx_seq_one_letter_code
_entity_poly.pdbx_strand_id
1 'polypeptide(L)'
;MDLFDHALEERFDQYAPLAARMRPRTLDEVVGQRHVLGKGRALRTLIESGDLSSIVLWGPAGAGKTTLAHVIARTTSAHFEPMSAVTAGVADVRKAIEAAKDRLAQQGDRTVLFLDEIHRFNKAQQDALLPAVENGWVVLVGATTENPSFEVNSPLMSRSLLFRLEALTEDDLLEIIKRALDDEKRGIRNLDVKTDDEALEHIARGAGGDARAALNALEAAALIATTKDGTIDLTAAEEALQRRALPYDKSGDWHYDTISAFIKSMRGSDPDAAVYWMTRMLDAGEQPRFIARRMVILASEDIGNADPTALQVAVAAHHALEFIGLPEAKLNLAQAAVYLALAPKSNASAMALWRAEEDVKASGPLAVPTHLRDSHAAASRSIGAGKGYKYAHSFGGWAAQQHLPDELKDRRYFEAIAGREAELAEQLEERKQAARAAGDAEDESGSGTPSRDKRANPEGG
;
A
#
# COMPACT_ATOMS: atom_id res chain seq x y z
N MET A 1 -27.33 -23.52 -21.07
CA MET A 1 -28.06 -22.78 -20.01
C MET A 1 -29.25 -23.62 -19.64
N ASP A 2 -29.27 -24.05 -18.37
CA ASP A 2 -30.36 -24.86 -17.83
C ASP A 2 -31.56 -23.95 -17.52
N LEU A 3 -32.78 -24.51 -17.54
CA LEU A 3 -34.03 -23.80 -17.23
C LEU A 3 -34.00 -23.10 -15.85
N PHE A 4 -33.19 -23.63 -14.94
CA PHE A 4 -32.94 -23.08 -13.62
C PHE A 4 -32.06 -21.81 -13.67
N ASP A 5 -31.10 -21.76 -14.60
CA ASP A 5 -30.23 -20.57 -14.78
C ASP A 5 -31.05 -19.37 -15.28
N HIS A 6 -32.00 -19.62 -16.20
CA HIS A 6 -32.90 -18.57 -16.71
C HIS A 6 -33.85 -18.04 -15.64
N ALA A 7 -34.42 -18.93 -14.80
CA ALA A 7 -35.29 -18.56 -13.69
C ALA A 7 -34.51 -17.82 -12.56
N LEU A 8 -33.23 -18.12 -12.42
CA LEU A 8 -32.33 -17.42 -11.46
C LEU A 8 -31.98 -16.02 -11.95
N GLU A 9 -31.72 -15.86 -13.26
CA GLU A 9 -31.48 -14.55 -13.89
C GLU A 9 -32.72 -13.65 -13.83
N GLU A 10 -33.93 -14.17 -14.09
CA GLU A 10 -35.17 -13.40 -13.95
C GLU A 10 -35.42 -12.95 -12.51
N ARG A 11 -35.17 -13.82 -11.52
CA ARG A 11 -35.30 -13.48 -10.10
C ARG A 11 -34.19 -12.51 -9.66
N PHE A 12 -32.97 -12.61 -10.19
CA PHE A 12 -31.89 -11.69 -9.91
C PHE A 12 -32.25 -10.26 -10.36
N ASP A 13 -32.77 -10.12 -11.57
CA ASP A 13 -33.20 -8.81 -12.09
C ASP A 13 -34.37 -8.20 -11.25
N GLN A 14 -35.14 -9.02 -10.52
CA GLN A 14 -36.24 -8.57 -9.68
C GLN A 14 -35.82 -8.17 -8.24
N TYR A 15 -34.87 -8.89 -7.63
CA TYR A 15 -34.54 -8.73 -6.20
C TYR A 15 -33.14 -8.18 -5.93
N ALA A 16 -32.25 -8.14 -6.92
CA ALA A 16 -30.92 -7.64 -6.73
C ALA A 16 -30.92 -6.11 -6.57
N PRO A 17 -30.01 -5.54 -5.76
CA PRO A 17 -29.84 -4.08 -5.67
C PRO A 17 -29.57 -3.45 -7.04
N LEU A 18 -30.03 -2.21 -7.24
CA LEU A 18 -29.89 -1.47 -8.49
C LEU A 18 -28.46 -1.48 -9.01
N ALA A 19 -27.47 -1.28 -8.14
CA ALA A 19 -26.05 -1.33 -8.47
C ALA A 19 -25.58 -2.68 -9.05
N ALA A 20 -26.22 -3.77 -8.71
CA ALA A 20 -25.93 -5.08 -9.26
C ALA A 20 -26.64 -5.31 -10.60
N ARG A 21 -27.91 -4.91 -10.70
CA ARG A 21 -28.72 -5.00 -11.93
C ARG A 21 -28.16 -4.15 -13.05
N MET A 22 -27.70 -2.93 -12.77
CA MET A 22 -27.13 -1.95 -13.71
C MET A 22 -25.68 -2.22 -14.09
N ARG A 23 -25.09 -3.35 -13.62
CA ARG A 23 -23.71 -3.70 -13.99
C ARG A 23 -23.57 -3.84 -15.50
N PRO A 24 -22.62 -3.11 -16.15
CA PRO A 24 -22.30 -3.26 -17.56
C PRO A 24 -22.10 -4.71 -18.00
N ARG A 25 -22.67 -5.06 -19.14
CA ARG A 25 -22.58 -6.40 -19.74
C ARG A 25 -21.61 -6.45 -20.91
N THR A 26 -21.32 -5.31 -21.53
CA THR A 26 -20.38 -5.14 -22.64
C THR A 26 -19.39 -4.01 -22.36
N LEU A 27 -18.30 -3.96 -23.11
CA LEU A 27 -17.30 -2.88 -23.02
C LEU A 27 -17.90 -1.50 -23.31
N ASP A 28 -18.85 -1.43 -24.24
CA ASP A 28 -19.50 -0.17 -24.62
C ASP A 28 -20.50 0.36 -23.60
N GLU A 29 -20.97 -0.50 -22.70
CA GLU A 29 -21.78 -0.09 -21.57
C GLU A 29 -20.94 0.50 -20.41
N VAL A 30 -19.61 0.27 -20.40
CA VAL A 30 -18.75 0.80 -19.34
C VAL A 30 -18.60 2.31 -19.49
N VAL A 31 -19.03 3.04 -18.48
CA VAL A 31 -18.90 4.50 -18.42
C VAL A 31 -17.56 4.87 -17.80
N GLY A 32 -16.95 5.95 -18.27
CA GLY A 32 -15.65 6.41 -17.79
C GLY A 32 -14.48 5.56 -18.27
N GLN A 33 -13.37 5.60 -17.55
CA GLN A 33 -12.15 4.81 -17.80
C GLN A 33 -11.60 4.96 -19.24
N ARG A 34 -11.79 6.12 -19.90
CA ARG A 34 -11.45 6.35 -21.30
C ARG A 34 -9.96 6.20 -21.59
N HIS A 35 -9.10 6.44 -20.59
CA HIS A 35 -7.64 6.32 -20.68
C HIS A 35 -7.18 4.85 -20.84
N VAL A 36 -7.95 3.86 -20.38
CA VAL A 36 -7.64 2.42 -20.51
C VAL A 36 -8.59 1.67 -21.44
N LEU A 37 -9.87 2.08 -21.55
CA LEU A 37 -10.91 1.42 -22.32
C LEU A 37 -11.32 2.17 -23.60
N GLY A 38 -10.76 3.34 -23.88
CA GLY A 38 -11.01 4.07 -25.15
C GLY A 38 -10.62 3.23 -26.36
N LYS A 39 -11.20 3.54 -27.53
CA LYS A 39 -10.85 2.84 -28.78
C LYS A 39 -9.35 2.86 -29.05
N GLY A 40 -8.76 1.70 -29.33
CA GLY A 40 -7.31 1.55 -29.56
C GLY A 40 -6.44 1.59 -28.30
N ARG A 41 -7.02 1.63 -27.10
CA ARG A 41 -6.27 1.52 -25.84
C ARG A 41 -5.93 0.07 -25.54
N ALA A 42 -4.79 -0.12 -24.84
CA ALA A 42 -4.19 -1.44 -24.62
C ALA A 42 -5.15 -2.46 -23.98
N LEU A 43 -5.85 -2.08 -22.90
CA LEU A 43 -6.76 -2.99 -22.20
C LEU A 43 -7.95 -3.39 -23.09
N ARG A 44 -8.55 -2.42 -23.80
CA ARG A 44 -9.65 -2.69 -24.73
C ARG A 44 -9.20 -3.65 -25.86
N THR A 45 -8.06 -3.39 -26.47
CA THR A 45 -7.50 -4.22 -27.54
C THR A 45 -7.25 -5.65 -27.07
N LEU A 46 -6.69 -5.83 -25.86
CA LEU A 46 -6.46 -7.15 -25.26
C LEU A 46 -7.77 -7.91 -25.01
N ILE A 47 -8.81 -7.22 -24.55
CA ILE A 47 -10.11 -7.84 -24.32
C ILE A 47 -10.78 -8.25 -25.64
N GLU A 48 -10.77 -7.36 -26.65
CA GLU A 48 -11.38 -7.59 -27.97
C GLU A 48 -10.63 -8.66 -28.79
N SER A 49 -9.31 -8.80 -28.61
CA SER A 49 -8.53 -9.86 -29.27
C SER A 49 -8.77 -11.25 -28.69
N GLY A 50 -9.32 -11.35 -27.47
CA GLY A 50 -9.50 -12.62 -26.76
C GLY A 50 -8.19 -13.25 -26.24
N ASP A 51 -7.04 -12.61 -26.47
CA ASP A 51 -5.73 -13.09 -26.02
C ASP A 51 -5.31 -12.36 -24.73
N LEU A 52 -6.05 -12.63 -23.66
CA LEU A 52 -5.83 -12.00 -22.35
C LEU A 52 -4.67 -12.66 -21.63
N SER A 53 -3.68 -11.85 -21.31
CA SER A 53 -2.72 -12.10 -20.22
C SER A 53 -3.35 -11.80 -18.87
N SER A 54 -2.76 -12.30 -17.78
CA SER A 54 -3.18 -11.93 -16.45
C SER A 54 -3.03 -10.42 -16.20
N ILE A 55 -3.98 -9.83 -15.50
CA ILE A 55 -4.03 -8.40 -15.24
C ILE A 55 -4.28 -8.09 -13.76
N VAL A 56 -3.78 -6.95 -13.31
CA VAL A 56 -4.12 -6.37 -12.02
C VAL A 56 -4.82 -5.03 -12.25
N LEU A 57 -6.06 -4.92 -11.75
CA LEU A 57 -6.86 -3.71 -11.78
C LEU A 57 -6.71 -2.98 -10.46
N TRP A 58 -6.11 -1.82 -10.49
CA TRP A 58 -5.89 -0.98 -9.32
C TRP A 58 -6.70 0.31 -9.42
N GLY A 59 -7.39 0.67 -8.36
CA GLY A 59 -8.14 1.92 -8.33
C GLY A 59 -9.16 1.98 -7.19
N PRO A 60 -9.85 3.13 -7.01
CA PRO A 60 -10.78 3.35 -5.91
C PRO A 60 -11.97 2.39 -5.90
N ALA A 61 -12.67 2.34 -4.77
CA ALA A 61 -13.94 1.63 -4.67
C ALA A 61 -14.93 2.21 -5.68
N GLY A 62 -15.79 1.38 -6.25
CA GLY A 62 -16.81 1.82 -7.21
C GLY A 62 -16.31 2.23 -8.60
N ALA A 63 -15.01 2.24 -8.88
CA ALA A 63 -14.42 2.56 -10.19
C ALA A 63 -14.69 1.50 -11.27
N GLY A 64 -15.35 0.38 -10.93
CA GLY A 64 -15.75 -0.64 -11.90
C GLY A 64 -14.82 -1.84 -12.02
N LYS A 65 -13.86 -2.09 -11.10
CA LYS A 65 -12.93 -3.24 -11.15
C LYS A 65 -13.64 -4.58 -11.32
N THR A 66 -14.57 -4.90 -10.43
CA THR A 66 -15.38 -6.13 -10.47
C THR A 66 -16.24 -6.21 -11.73
N THR A 67 -16.82 -5.08 -12.13
CA THR A 67 -17.61 -4.95 -13.36
C THR A 67 -16.78 -5.30 -14.59
N LEU A 68 -15.59 -4.72 -14.66
CA LEU A 68 -14.68 -4.96 -15.79
C LEU A 68 -14.23 -6.42 -15.86
N ALA A 69 -13.99 -7.08 -14.73
CA ALA A 69 -13.69 -8.51 -14.70
C ALA A 69 -14.83 -9.37 -15.29
N HIS A 70 -16.08 -9.04 -14.96
CA HIS A 70 -17.24 -9.70 -15.57
C HIS A 70 -17.35 -9.45 -17.08
N VAL A 71 -17.14 -8.21 -17.53
CA VAL A 71 -17.16 -7.84 -18.94
C VAL A 71 -16.05 -8.58 -19.71
N ILE A 72 -14.85 -8.66 -19.12
CA ILE A 72 -13.72 -9.42 -19.67
C ILE A 72 -14.12 -10.87 -19.90
N ALA A 73 -14.61 -11.55 -18.88
CA ALA A 73 -14.98 -12.97 -18.97
C ALA A 73 -16.08 -13.21 -20.02
N ARG A 74 -17.09 -12.32 -20.09
CA ARG A 74 -18.15 -12.40 -21.10
C ARG A 74 -17.64 -12.18 -22.52
N THR A 75 -16.82 -11.15 -22.73
CA THR A 75 -16.28 -10.81 -24.04
C THR A 75 -15.36 -11.90 -24.59
N THR A 76 -14.60 -12.56 -23.72
CA THR A 76 -13.68 -13.64 -24.10
C THR A 76 -14.31 -15.03 -24.06
N SER A 77 -15.60 -15.13 -23.76
CA SER A 77 -16.32 -16.40 -23.58
C SER A 77 -15.64 -17.35 -22.58
N ALA A 78 -14.89 -16.81 -21.61
CA ALA A 78 -14.20 -17.58 -20.60
C ALA A 78 -15.11 -17.86 -19.40
N HIS A 79 -14.91 -18.99 -18.73
CA HIS A 79 -15.58 -19.27 -17.49
C HIS A 79 -15.13 -18.26 -16.42
N PHE A 80 -16.08 -17.63 -15.73
CA PHE A 80 -15.83 -16.66 -14.67
C PHE A 80 -15.84 -17.33 -13.30
N GLU A 81 -14.68 -17.36 -12.64
CA GLU A 81 -14.51 -17.92 -11.30
C GLU A 81 -14.22 -16.80 -10.31
N PRO A 82 -15.20 -16.30 -9.56
CA PRO A 82 -15.00 -15.24 -8.58
C PRO A 82 -14.45 -15.77 -7.26
N MET A 83 -13.48 -15.09 -6.70
CA MET A 83 -12.89 -15.39 -5.40
C MET A 83 -12.64 -14.11 -4.62
N SER A 84 -13.01 -14.10 -3.33
CA SER A 84 -12.68 -12.98 -2.44
C SER A 84 -11.48 -13.32 -1.58
N ALA A 85 -10.44 -12.48 -1.63
CA ALA A 85 -9.25 -12.68 -0.80
C ALA A 85 -9.51 -12.48 0.71
N VAL A 86 -10.67 -11.93 1.08
CA VAL A 86 -11.07 -11.80 2.48
C VAL A 86 -11.49 -13.14 3.09
N THR A 87 -12.10 -14.03 2.29
CA THR A 87 -12.68 -15.31 2.77
C THR A 87 -11.95 -16.55 2.29
N ALA A 88 -11.24 -16.46 1.16
CA ALA A 88 -10.61 -17.63 0.54
C ALA A 88 -9.25 -17.99 1.18
N GLY A 89 -9.05 -19.31 1.37
CA GLY A 89 -7.78 -19.88 1.81
C GLY A 89 -6.96 -20.48 0.66
N VAL A 90 -5.76 -20.97 0.95
CA VAL A 90 -4.90 -21.68 -0.04
C VAL A 90 -5.62 -22.90 -0.63
N ALA A 91 -6.44 -23.58 0.17
CA ALA A 91 -7.20 -24.73 -0.30
C ALA A 91 -8.22 -24.37 -1.39
N ASP A 92 -8.91 -23.23 -1.21
CA ASP A 92 -9.90 -22.73 -2.18
C ASP A 92 -9.21 -22.33 -3.48
N VAL A 93 -8.04 -21.67 -3.40
CA VAL A 93 -7.22 -21.33 -4.57
C VAL A 93 -6.85 -22.59 -5.36
N ARG A 94 -6.36 -23.62 -4.68
CA ARG A 94 -5.98 -24.89 -5.33
C ARG A 94 -7.17 -25.57 -5.98
N LYS A 95 -8.33 -25.61 -5.30
CA LYS A 95 -9.56 -26.18 -5.84
C LYS A 95 -10.02 -25.45 -7.13
N ALA A 96 -9.98 -24.13 -7.14
CA ALA A 96 -10.33 -23.33 -8.32
C ALA A 96 -9.35 -23.59 -9.48
N ILE A 97 -8.05 -23.72 -9.20
CA ILE A 97 -7.04 -24.04 -10.20
C ILE A 97 -7.26 -25.43 -10.80
N GLU A 98 -7.51 -26.46 -9.99
CA GLU A 98 -7.79 -27.81 -10.49
C GLU A 98 -9.06 -27.83 -11.35
N ALA A 99 -10.15 -27.16 -10.93
CA ALA A 99 -11.34 -27.04 -11.74
C ALA A 99 -11.08 -26.31 -13.07
N ALA A 100 -10.22 -25.31 -13.07
CA ALA A 100 -9.82 -24.61 -14.30
C ALA A 100 -9.01 -25.50 -15.26
N LYS A 101 -8.10 -26.32 -14.74
CA LYS A 101 -7.35 -27.32 -15.53
C LYS A 101 -8.27 -28.33 -16.17
N ASP A 102 -9.24 -28.86 -15.40
CA ASP A 102 -10.17 -29.86 -15.89
C ASP A 102 -11.04 -29.28 -17.02
N ARG A 103 -11.52 -28.03 -16.86
CA ARG A 103 -12.28 -27.35 -17.94
C ARG A 103 -11.44 -27.16 -19.18
N LEU A 104 -10.20 -26.67 -19.01
CA LEU A 104 -9.29 -26.46 -20.13
C LEU A 104 -8.98 -27.77 -20.85
N ALA A 105 -8.74 -28.87 -20.12
CA ALA A 105 -8.42 -30.18 -20.69
C ALA A 105 -9.61 -30.85 -21.37
N GLN A 106 -10.83 -30.73 -20.83
CA GLN A 106 -12.01 -31.45 -21.30
C GLN A 106 -12.80 -30.67 -22.35
N GLN A 107 -12.85 -29.32 -22.22
CA GLN A 107 -13.74 -28.48 -23.03
C GLN A 107 -12.95 -27.45 -23.86
N GLY A 108 -11.67 -27.23 -23.55
CA GLY A 108 -10.87 -26.16 -24.17
C GLY A 108 -11.20 -24.78 -23.63
N ASP A 109 -12.05 -24.68 -22.60
CA ASP A 109 -12.54 -23.43 -22.07
C ASP A 109 -11.53 -22.80 -21.11
N ARG A 110 -11.18 -21.55 -21.37
CA ARG A 110 -10.34 -20.75 -20.48
C ARG A 110 -11.12 -20.33 -19.23
N THR A 111 -10.42 -20.15 -18.14
CA THR A 111 -11.00 -19.63 -16.89
C THR A 111 -10.40 -18.28 -16.54
N VAL A 112 -11.25 -17.27 -16.38
CA VAL A 112 -10.90 -16.00 -15.74
C VAL A 112 -11.10 -16.16 -14.24
N LEU A 113 -10.00 -16.28 -13.50
CA LEU A 113 -10.02 -16.27 -12.04
C LEU A 113 -10.00 -14.82 -11.57
N PHE A 114 -11.13 -14.33 -11.12
CA PHE A 114 -11.25 -13.00 -10.54
C PHE A 114 -10.98 -13.04 -9.05
N LEU A 115 -9.92 -12.36 -8.62
CA LEU A 115 -9.54 -12.27 -7.22
C LEU A 115 -9.78 -10.85 -6.71
N ASP A 116 -10.86 -10.66 -5.96
CA ASP A 116 -11.18 -9.37 -5.35
C ASP A 116 -10.34 -9.12 -4.10
N GLU A 117 -9.87 -7.88 -3.94
CA GLU A 117 -9.03 -7.42 -2.83
C GLU A 117 -7.75 -8.26 -2.68
N ILE A 118 -7.03 -8.51 -3.79
CA ILE A 118 -5.82 -9.37 -3.85
C ILE A 118 -4.78 -9.02 -2.78
N HIS A 119 -4.71 -7.77 -2.33
CA HIS A 119 -3.81 -7.30 -1.26
C HIS A 119 -4.09 -7.96 0.10
N ARG A 120 -5.27 -8.59 0.28
CA ARG A 120 -5.61 -9.35 1.50
C ARG A 120 -4.97 -10.74 1.53
N PHE A 121 -4.51 -11.25 0.40
CA PHE A 121 -3.79 -12.50 0.36
C PHE A 121 -2.37 -12.33 0.90
N ASN A 122 -1.97 -13.21 1.83
CA ASN A 122 -0.59 -13.29 2.26
C ASN A 122 0.31 -13.88 1.14
N LYS A 123 1.62 -13.81 1.34
CA LYS A 123 2.60 -14.27 0.34
C LYS A 123 2.37 -15.72 -0.10
N ALA A 124 2.07 -16.63 0.82
CA ALA A 124 1.86 -18.04 0.49
C ALA A 124 0.59 -18.28 -0.36
N GLN A 125 -0.45 -17.48 -0.14
CA GLN A 125 -1.67 -17.52 -0.95
C GLN A 125 -1.44 -16.96 -2.35
N GLN A 126 -0.67 -15.87 -2.47
CA GLN A 126 -0.28 -15.32 -3.77
C GLN A 126 0.66 -16.26 -4.53
N ASP A 127 1.62 -16.89 -3.86
CA ASP A 127 2.54 -17.87 -4.46
C ASP A 127 1.80 -19.11 -4.98
N ALA A 128 0.67 -19.49 -4.38
CA ALA A 128 -0.15 -20.60 -4.85
C ALA A 128 -0.79 -20.36 -6.23
N LEU A 129 -0.92 -19.10 -6.66
CA LEU A 129 -1.44 -18.72 -7.99
C LEU A 129 -0.39 -18.83 -9.09
N LEU A 130 0.91 -18.72 -8.75
CA LEU A 130 1.98 -18.61 -9.74
C LEU A 130 1.99 -19.76 -10.77
N PRO A 131 1.92 -21.04 -10.38
CA PRO A 131 1.94 -22.14 -11.36
C PRO A 131 0.76 -22.06 -12.35
N ALA A 132 -0.40 -21.60 -11.90
CA ALA A 132 -1.60 -21.53 -12.74
C ALA A 132 -1.51 -20.38 -13.75
N VAL A 133 -0.93 -19.26 -13.36
CA VAL A 133 -0.68 -18.11 -14.22
C VAL A 133 0.45 -18.42 -15.21
N GLU A 134 1.54 -19.02 -14.77
CA GLU A 134 2.69 -19.38 -15.60
C GLU A 134 2.34 -20.38 -16.72
N ASN A 135 1.53 -21.38 -16.37
CA ASN A 135 1.12 -22.40 -17.34
C ASN A 135 -0.14 -22.02 -18.15
N GLY A 136 -0.71 -20.84 -17.91
CA GLY A 136 -1.90 -20.38 -18.63
C GLY A 136 -3.18 -21.18 -18.32
N TRP A 137 -3.23 -21.90 -17.17
CA TRP A 137 -4.43 -22.64 -16.77
C TRP A 137 -5.56 -21.71 -16.35
N VAL A 138 -5.18 -20.53 -15.85
CA VAL A 138 -6.10 -19.44 -15.56
C VAL A 138 -5.57 -18.12 -16.10
N VAL A 139 -6.48 -17.22 -16.44
CA VAL A 139 -6.21 -15.80 -16.63
C VAL A 139 -6.56 -15.11 -15.30
N LEU A 140 -5.57 -14.66 -14.57
CA LEU A 140 -5.81 -13.95 -13.32
C LEU A 140 -6.26 -12.51 -13.60
N VAL A 141 -7.40 -12.12 -13.03
CA VAL A 141 -7.83 -10.72 -12.94
C VAL A 141 -7.84 -10.33 -11.46
N GLY A 142 -6.73 -9.80 -10.97
CA GLY A 142 -6.62 -9.29 -9.61
C GLY A 142 -7.23 -7.90 -9.51
N ALA A 143 -8.03 -7.64 -8.46
CA ALA A 143 -8.54 -6.31 -8.14
C ALA A 143 -8.01 -5.84 -6.80
N THR A 144 -7.62 -4.58 -6.70
CA THR A 144 -7.15 -3.99 -5.44
C THR A 144 -7.47 -2.50 -5.37
N THR A 145 -7.71 -2.01 -4.17
CA THR A 145 -7.77 -0.58 -3.85
C THR A 145 -6.42 -0.04 -3.36
N GLU A 146 -5.50 -0.90 -2.95
CA GLU A 146 -4.18 -0.52 -2.45
C GLU A 146 -3.12 -0.59 -3.56
N ASN A 147 -2.01 0.13 -3.39
CA ASN A 147 -0.95 0.17 -4.41
C ASN A 147 -0.31 -1.23 -4.57
N PRO A 148 -0.48 -1.87 -5.73
CA PRO A 148 -0.03 -3.25 -5.94
C PRO A 148 1.48 -3.42 -5.90
N SER A 149 2.27 -2.36 -6.06
CA SER A 149 3.73 -2.42 -5.95
C SER A 149 4.23 -2.78 -4.55
N PHE A 150 3.39 -2.57 -3.52
CA PHE A 150 3.71 -2.89 -2.12
C PHE A 150 3.02 -4.16 -1.63
N GLU A 151 1.83 -4.46 -2.17
CA GLU A 151 0.94 -5.47 -1.62
C GLU A 151 0.89 -6.76 -2.46
N VAL A 152 1.23 -6.70 -3.74
CA VAL A 152 1.28 -7.87 -4.61
C VAL A 152 2.73 -8.30 -4.81
N ASN A 153 3.01 -9.59 -4.65
CA ASN A 153 4.37 -10.09 -4.76
C ASN A 153 4.96 -9.89 -6.17
N SER A 154 6.27 -9.62 -6.23
CA SER A 154 6.98 -9.33 -7.48
C SER A 154 6.87 -10.44 -8.54
N PRO A 155 6.88 -11.76 -8.21
CA PRO A 155 6.69 -12.81 -9.20
C PRO A 155 5.33 -12.75 -9.89
N LEU A 156 4.25 -12.42 -9.17
CA LEU A 156 2.91 -12.31 -9.74
C LEU A 156 2.77 -11.02 -10.58
N MET A 157 3.33 -9.92 -10.10
CA MET A 157 3.36 -8.64 -10.83
C MET A 157 4.13 -8.75 -12.15
N SER A 158 5.26 -9.47 -12.18
CA SER A 158 6.06 -9.64 -13.42
C SER A 158 5.33 -10.44 -14.52
N ARG A 159 4.26 -11.14 -14.18
CA ARG A 159 3.43 -11.97 -15.08
C ARG A 159 2.06 -11.37 -15.35
N SER A 160 1.82 -10.16 -14.83
CA SER A 160 0.53 -9.48 -14.95
C SER A 160 0.71 -8.08 -15.51
N LEU A 161 -0.24 -7.63 -16.32
CA LEU A 161 -0.30 -6.24 -16.76
C LEU A 161 -1.06 -5.41 -15.72
N LEU A 162 -0.50 -4.27 -15.34
CA LEU A 162 -1.13 -3.37 -14.39
C LEU A 162 -1.94 -2.29 -15.11
N PHE A 163 -3.22 -2.16 -14.76
CA PHE A 163 -4.09 -1.09 -15.22
C PHE A 163 -4.65 -0.30 -14.04
N ARG A 164 -4.42 1.01 -14.07
CA ARG A 164 -4.99 1.92 -13.08
C ARG A 164 -6.35 2.38 -13.55
N LEU A 165 -7.36 2.20 -12.71
CA LEU A 165 -8.70 2.78 -12.88
C LEU A 165 -8.79 4.03 -12.03
N GLU A 166 -9.45 5.06 -12.54
CA GLU A 166 -9.66 6.34 -11.86
C GLU A 166 -11.06 6.40 -11.26
N ALA A 167 -11.25 7.30 -10.29
CA ALA A 167 -12.59 7.63 -9.82
C ALA A 167 -13.43 8.14 -10.98
N LEU A 168 -14.71 7.82 -10.99
CA LEU A 168 -15.62 8.34 -12.02
C LEU A 168 -15.86 9.84 -11.79
N THR A 169 -15.97 10.59 -12.88
CA THR A 169 -16.32 12.01 -12.81
C THR A 169 -17.80 12.17 -12.46
N GLU A 170 -18.21 13.37 -12.03
CA GLU A 170 -19.63 13.70 -11.81
C GLU A 170 -20.45 13.44 -13.08
N ASP A 171 -19.93 13.80 -14.25
CA ASP A 171 -20.57 13.54 -15.55
C ASP A 171 -20.74 12.06 -15.84
N ASP A 172 -19.71 11.24 -15.55
CA ASP A 172 -19.79 9.79 -15.70
C ASP A 172 -20.86 9.20 -14.77
N LEU A 173 -20.95 9.68 -13.53
CA LEU A 173 -21.97 9.25 -12.56
C LEU A 173 -23.38 9.68 -12.98
N LEU A 174 -23.54 10.89 -13.50
CA LEU A 174 -24.81 11.38 -14.06
C LEU A 174 -25.25 10.52 -15.25
N GLU A 175 -24.32 10.11 -16.12
CA GLU A 175 -24.63 9.22 -17.21
C GLU A 175 -25.13 7.85 -16.70
N ILE A 176 -24.49 7.29 -15.68
CA ILE A 176 -24.90 6.02 -15.06
C ILE A 176 -26.28 6.15 -14.40
N ILE A 177 -26.53 7.24 -13.66
CA ILE A 177 -27.81 7.54 -13.02
C ILE A 177 -28.93 7.64 -14.07
N LYS A 178 -28.72 8.42 -15.13
CA LYS A 178 -29.71 8.59 -16.22
C LYS A 178 -30.00 7.27 -16.93
N ARG A 179 -28.99 6.47 -17.21
CA ARG A 179 -29.20 5.11 -17.75
C ARG A 179 -30.03 4.24 -16.83
N ALA A 180 -29.84 4.33 -15.51
CA ALA A 180 -30.62 3.56 -14.56
C ALA A 180 -32.08 4.05 -14.44
N LEU A 181 -32.33 5.33 -14.65
CA LEU A 181 -33.68 5.88 -14.71
C LEU A 181 -34.44 5.42 -16.00
N ASP A 182 -33.73 5.29 -17.11
CA ASP A 182 -34.32 4.97 -18.41
C ASP A 182 -34.44 3.47 -18.70
N ASP A 183 -33.68 2.61 -18.04
CA ASP A 183 -33.68 1.16 -18.29
C ASP A 183 -34.95 0.52 -17.69
N GLU A 184 -35.78 -0.07 -18.57
CA GLU A 184 -37.04 -0.72 -18.16
C GLU A 184 -36.85 -2.06 -17.47
N LYS A 185 -35.78 -2.76 -17.78
CA LYS A 185 -35.54 -4.14 -17.30
C LYS A 185 -34.66 -4.16 -16.04
N ARG A 186 -33.58 -3.42 -16.07
CA ARG A 186 -32.54 -3.43 -15.04
C ARG A 186 -32.62 -2.22 -14.10
N GLY A 187 -33.18 -1.13 -14.60
CA GLY A 187 -33.28 0.16 -13.91
C GLY A 187 -34.49 0.31 -13.01
N ILE A 188 -34.92 1.54 -12.85
CA ILE A 188 -36.07 1.94 -12.02
C ILE A 188 -37.17 2.65 -12.81
N ARG A 189 -37.14 2.60 -14.16
CA ARG A 189 -38.17 3.20 -15.00
C ARG A 189 -39.59 2.74 -14.66
N ASN A 190 -39.73 1.50 -14.22
CA ASN A 190 -41.00 0.90 -13.80
C ASN A 190 -41.61 1.53 -12.55
N LEU A 191 -40.85 2.33 -11.79
CA LEU A 191 -41.35 3.06 -10.62
C LEU A 191 -42.09 4.34 -10.98
N ASP A 192 -42.04 4.77 -12.26
CA ASP A 192 -42.70 5.98 -12.80
C ASP A 192 -42.47 7.24 -11.94
N VAL A 193 -41.23 7.39 -11.46
CA VAL A 193 -40.82 8.55 -10.64
C VAL A 193 -40.35 9.69 -11.53
N LYS A 194 -40.75 10.91 -11.16
CA LYS A 194 -40.17 12.12 -11.74
C LYS A 194 -38.87 12.46 -11.08
N THR A 195 -38.02 13.21 -11.75
CA THR A 195 -36.69 13.56 -11.23
C THR A 195 -36.38 15.03 -11.49
N ASP A 196 -35.80 15.69 -10.50
CA ASP A 196 -35.24 17.02 -10.65
C ASP A 196 -33.73 16.87 -10.97
N ASP A 197 -33.24 17.61 -11.97
CA ASP A 197 -31.83 17.56 -12.36
C ASP A 197 -30.89 17.90 -11.20
N GLU A 198 -31.26 18.88 -10.36
CA GLU A 198 -30.48 19.25 -9.17
C GLU A 198 -30.33 18.11 -8.17
N ALA A 199 -31.38 17.28 -8.00
CA ALA A 199 -31.33 16.08 -7.15
C ALA A 199 -30.35 15.03 -7.69
N LEU A 200 -30.34 14.82 -9.02
CA LEU A 200 -29.44 13.88 -9.68
C LEU A 200 -27.97 14.34 -9.59
N GLU A 201 -27.73 15.64 -9.81
CA GLU A 201 -26.40 16.25 -9.61
C GLU A 201 -25.91 16.11 -8.16
N HIS A 202 -26.81 16.32 -7.20
CA HIS A 202 -26.51 16.16 -5.78
C HIS A 202 -26.13 14.71 -5.45
N ILE A 203 -26.86 13.71 -5.98
CA ILE A 203 -26.51 12.29 -5.84
C ILE A 203 -25.14 12.01 -6.47
N ALA A 204 -24.86 12.48 -7.69
CA ALA A 204 -23.60 12.26 -8.39
C ALA A 204 -22.42 12.84 -7.60
N ARG A 205 -22.55 14.09 -7.12
CA ARG A 205 -21.53 14.75 -6.29
C ARG A 205 -21.32 14.04 -4.96
N GLY A 206 -22.40 13.67 -4.26
CA GLY A 206 -22.37 12.99 -2.98
C GLY A 206 -21.85 11.54 -3.06
N ALA A 207 -21.84 10.94 -4.24
CA ALA A 207 -21.29 9.61 -4.46
C ALA A 207 -19.75 9.59 -4.55
N GLY A 208 -19.10 10.73 -4.78
CA GLY A 208 -17.62 10.84 -4.70
C GLY A 208 -16.86 9.93 -5.66
N GLY A 209 -17.33 9.73 -6.89
CA GLY A 209 -16.69 8.88 -7.89
C GLY A 209 -17.02 7.38 -7.83
N ASP A 210 -17.89 6.96 -6.91
CA ASP A 210 -18.30 5.56 -6.70
C ASP A 210 -19.67 5.29 -7.35
N ALA A 211 -19.70 4.55 -8.47
CA ALA A 211 -20.93 4.18 -9.18
C ALA A 211 -21.91 3.36 -8.32
N ARG A 212 -21.40 2.47 -7.45
CA ARG A 212 -22.25 1.69 -6.55
C ARG A 212 -22.95 2.59 -5.54
N ALA A 213 -22.22 3.61 -5.07
CA ALA A 213 -22.74 4.62 -4.20
C ALA A 213 -23.87 5.43 -4.84
N ALA A 214 -23.63 5.90 -6.05
CA ALA A 214 -24.61 6.68 -6.81
C ALA A 214 -25.89 5.88 -7.07
N LEU A 215 -25.77 4.65 -7.51
CA LEU A 215 -26.92 3.79 -7.80
C LEU A 215 -27.70 3.39 -6.54
N ASN A 216 -27.02 3.13 -5.42
CA ASN A 216 -27.71 2.84 -4.15
C ASN A 216 -28.44 4.09 -3.61
N ALA A 217 -27.84 5.26 -3.74
CA ALA A 217 -28.49 6.51 -3.35
C ALA A 217 -29.70 6.80 -4.24
N LEU A 218 -29.60 6.59 -5.56
CA LEU A 218 -30.70 6.71 -6.50
C LEU A 218 -31.86 5.76 -6.14
N GLU A 219 -31.56 4.48 -5.86
CA GLU A 219 -32.57 3.47 -5.47
C GLU A 219 -33.30 3.88 -4.18
N ALA A 220 -32.55 4.37 -3.18
CA ALA A 220 -33.13 4.86 -1.93
C ALA A 220 -33.96 6.14 -2.14
N ALA A 221 -33.49 7.10 -2.95
CA ALA A 221 -34.23 8.31 -3.26
C ALA A 221 -35.53 8.00 -4.02
N ALA A 222 -35.48 7.06 -4.97
CA ALA A 222 -36.67 6.60 -5.69
C ALA A 222 -37.69 5.96 -4.74
N LEU A 223 -37.25 5.13 -3.79
CA LEU A 223 -38.13 4.54 -2.79
C LEU A 223 -38.77 5.60 -1.88
N ILE A 224 -38.01 6.62 -1.48
CA ILE A 224 -38.54 7.76 -0.71
C ILE A 224 -39.58 8.51 -1.53
N ALA A 225 -39.29 8.80 -2.81
CA ALA A 225 -40.19 9.48 -3.71
C ALA A 225 -41.54 8.76 -3.87
N THR A 226 -41.55 7.41 -4.01
CA THR A 226 -42.77 6.61 -4.14
C THR A 226 -43.68 6.70 -2.90
N THR A 227 -43.14 7.01 -1.71
CA THR A 227 -43.92 7.20 -0.47
C THR A 227 -44.47 8.61 -0.30
N LYS A 228 -44.08 9.56 -1.17
CA LYS A 228 -44.49 10.96 -1.15
C LYS A 228 -45.32 11.31 -2.39
N ASP A 229 -44.77 12.17 -3.22
CA ASP A 229 -45.42 12.70 -4.43
C ASP A 229 -44.93 12.09 -5.75
N GLY A 230 -44.06 11.10 -5.68
CA GLY A 230 -43.47 10.43 -6.83
C GLY A 230 -42.33 11.21 -7.48
N THR A 231 -41.79 12.23 -6.81
CA THR A 231 -40.68 13.04 -7.34
C THR A 231 -39.41 12.83 -6.54
N ILE A 232 -38.30 12.53 -7.21
CA ILE A 232 -36.95 12.55 -6.63
C ILE A 232 -36.49 14.01 -6.64
N ASP A 233 -36.79 14.71 -5.55
CA ASP A 233 -36.38 16.08 -5.30
C ASP A 233 -35.05 16.13 -4.52
N LEU A 234 -34.50 17.34 -4.33
CA LEU A 234 -33.25 17.51 -3.56
C LEU A 234 -33.36 16.95 -2.14
N THR A 235 -34.53 17.09 -1.48
CA THR A 235 -34.75 16.59 -0.13
C THR A 235 -34.66 15.06 -0.07
N ALA A 236 -35.25 14.37 -1.04
CA ALA A 236 -35.14 12.91 -1.17
C ALA A 236 -33.69 12.46 -1.44
N ALA A 237 -32.96 13.20 -2.26
CA ALA A 237 -31.54 12.96 -2.54
C ALA A 237 -30.67 13.15 -1.30
N GLU A 238 -30.85 14.22 -0.54
CA GLU A 238 -30.15 14.47 0.72
C GLU A 238 -30.46 13.38 1.76
N GLU A 239 -31.73 13.01 1.93
CA GLU A 239 -32.13 11.95 2.88
C GLU A 239 -31.53 10.59 2.48
N ALA A 240 -31.47 10.27 1.19
CA ALA A 240 -30.86 9.06 0.67
C ALA A 240 -29.36 8.99 0.92
N LEU A 241 -28.66 10.14 0.83
CA LEU A 241 -27.23 10.25 1.10
C LEU A 241 -26.91 10.29 2.60
N GLN A 242 -27.73 10.95 3.44
CA GLN A 242 -27.54 11.04 4.90
C GLN A 242 -27.66 9.69 5.62
N ARG A 243 -28.46 8.76 5.10
CA ARG A 243 -28.51 7.38 5.62
C ARG A 243 -27.24 6.59 5.42
N ARG A 244 -26.28 7.16 4.72
CA ARG A 244 -24.97 6.60 4.45
C ARG A 244 -23.93 7.41 5.23
N ALA A 245 -23.25 6.78 6.17
CA ALA A 245 -21.95 7.31 6.62
C ALA A 245 -21.11 7.50 5.35
N LEU A 246 -20.71 8.73 5.07
CA LEU A 246 -19.91 9.09 3.88
C LEU A 246 -18.79 8.07 3.72
N PRO A 247 -18.70 7.33 2.61
CA PRO A 247 -17.53 6.51 2.39
C PRO A 247 -16.35 7.46 2.26
N TYR A 248 -15.45 7.42 3.20
CA TYR A 248 -14.16 8.06 3.05
C TYR A 248 -13.48 7.43 1.84
N ASP A 249 -13.28 8.21 0.79
CA ASP A 249 -12.55 7.77 -0.38
C ASP A 249 -11.07 7.61 -0.01
N LYS A 250 -10.70 6.37 0.30
CA LYS A 250 -9.33 5.98 0.65
C LYS A 250 -8.33 6.10 -0.51
N SER A 251 -8.78 6.41 -1.70
CA SER A 251 -8.00 6.35 -2.94
C SER A 251 -8.06 7.62 -3.78
N GLY A 252 -8.84 8.63 -3.39
CA GLY A 252 -8.92 9.91 -4.09
C GLY A 252 -7.73 10.84 -3.79
N ASP A 253 -7.49 11.83 -4.66
CA ASP A 253 -6.45 12.84 -4.48
C ASP A 253 -6.57 13.55 -3.11
N TRP A 254 -7.78 13.71 -2.59
CA TRP A 254 -8.07 14.26 -1.26
C TRP A 254 -7.46 13.46 -0.10
N HIS A 255 -7.42 12.13 -0.22
CA HIS A 255 -6.79 11.27 0.77
C HIS A 255 -5.28 11.52 0.82
N TYR A 256 -4.64 11.50 -0.36
CA TYR A 256 -3.20 11.76 -0.47
C TYR A 256 -2.84 13.18 -0.04
N ASP A 257 -3.67 14.16 -0.35
CA ASP A 257 -3.47 15.56 0.06
C ASP A 257 -3.60 15.74 1.57
N THR A 258 -4.61 15.13 2.20
CA THR A 258 -4.81 15.23 3.66
C THR A 258 -3.70 14.54 4.44
N ILE A 259 -3.26 13.34 3.99
CA ILE A 259 -2.11 12.64 4.57
C ILE A 259 -0.83 13.45 4.37
N SER A 260 -0.62 13.98 3.18
CA SER A 260 0.53 14.83 2.87
C SER A 260 0.55 16.08 3.76
N ALA A 261 -0.61 16.71 3.97
CA ALA A 261 -0.76 17.84 4.87
C ALA A 261 -0.44 17.45 6.32
N PHE A 262 -0.94 16.33 6.81
CA PHE A 262 -0.64 15.80 8.14
C PHE A 262 0.87 15.58 8.35
N ILE A 263 1.53 14.88 7.42
CA ILE A 263 2.97 14.61 7.49
C ILE A 263 3.76 15.92 7.43
N LYS A 264 3.42 16.82 6.49
CA LYS A 264 4.09 18.11 6.32
C LYS A 264 3.91 19.03 7.52
N SER A 265 2.76 18.96 8.22
CA SER A 265 2.53 19.70 9.45
C SER A 265 3.46 19.24 10.57
N MET A 266 3.59 17.94 10.82
CA MET A 266 4.53 17.41 11.81
C MET A 266 5.98 17.70 11.43
N ARG A 267 6.35 17.55 10.14
CA ARG A 267 7.68 17.88 9.61
C ARG A 267 7.98 19.37 9.73
N GLY A 268 6.99 20.21 9.50
CA GLY A 268 7.08 21.67 9.62
C GLY A 268 6.94 22.21 11.05
N SER A 269 6.84 21.33 12.07
CA SER A 269 6.72 21.69 13.49
C SER A 269 5.48 22.52 13.81
N ASP A 270 4.34 22.21 13.16
CA ASP A 270 3.03 22.79 13.44
C ASP A 270 2.14 21.74 14.11
N PRO A 271 2.06 21.74 15.47
CA PRO A 271 1.24 20.77 16.21
C PRO A 271 -0.27 21.00 16.02
N ASP A 272 -0.72 22.24 15.82
CA ASP A 272 -2.13 22.56 15.66
C ASP A 272 -2.65 22.01 14.33
N ALA A 273 -1.93 22.25 13.24
CA ALA A 273 -2.24 21.69 11.94
C ALA A 273 -2.15 20.16 11.94
N ALA A 274 -1.16 19.57 12.62
CA ALA A 274 -1.03 18.12 12.74
C ALA A 274 -2.26 17.49 13.40
N VAL A 275 -2.72 18.03 14.53
CA VAL A 275 -3.93 17.53 15.21
C VAL A 275 -5.18 17.74 14.36
N TYR A 276 -5.31 18.90 13.69
CA TYR A 276 -6.43 19.17 12.80
C TYR A 276 -6.53 18.15 11.66
N TRP A 277 -5.45 17.93 10.92
CA TRP A 277 -5.45 16.99 9.80
C TRP A 277 -5.66 15.54 10.24
N MET A 278 -5.07 15.14 11.37
CA MET A 278 -5.32 13.84 11.99
C MET A 278 -6.80 13.64 12.32
N THR A 279 -7.41 14.62 12.99
CA THR A 279 -8.82 14.55 13.39
C THR A 279 -9.72 14.48 12.16
N ARG A 280 -9.44 15.28 11.13
CA ARG A 280 -10.17 15.27 9.86
C ARG A 280 -10.07 13.90 9.16
N MET A 281 -8.90 13.24 9.17
CA MET A 281 -8.74 11.89 8.63
C MET A 281 -9.59 10.87 9.41
N LEU A 282 -9.56 10.93 10.74
CA LEU A 282 -10.33 10.02 11.60
C LEU A 282 -11.83 10.21 11.43
N ASP A 283 -12.30 11.45 11.33
CA ASP A 283 -13.71 11.80 11.12
C ASP A 283 -14.20 11.34 9.74
N ALA A 284 -13.33 11.47 8.74
CA ALA A 284 -13.58 10.96 7.40
C ALA A 284 -13.51 9.42 7.28
N GLY A 285 -13.21 8.68 8.35
CA GLY A 285 -13.19 7.21 8.39
C GLY A 285 -11.88 6.57 7.95
N GLU A 286 -10.75 7.34 7.96
CA GLU A 286 -9.43 6.76 7.74
C GLU A 286 -9.10 5.71 8.80
N GLN A 287 -8.41 4.66 8.39
CA GLN A 287 -7.96 3.64 9.34
C GLN A 287 -6.96 4.23 10.33
N PRO A 288 -7.25 4.21 11.63
CA PRO A 288 -6.34 4.77 12.64
C PRO A 288 -4.95 4.14 12.62
N ARG A 289 -4.86 2.84 12.26
CA ARG A 289 -3.60 2.11 12.04
C ARG A 289 -2.75 2.73 10.94
N PHE A 290 -3.39 3.24 9.88
CA PHE A 290 -2.67 3.90 8.79
C PHE A 290 -2.04 5.21 9.27
N ILE A 291 -2.78 6.02 10.04
CA ILE A 291 -2.28 7.25 10.64
C ILE A 291 -1.09 6.94 11.57
N ALA A 292 -1.21 5.93 12.45
CA ALA A 292 -0.13 5.49 13.33
C ALA A 292 1.11 5.04 12.56
N ARG A 293 0.96 4.26 11.47
CA ARG A 293 2.08 3.87 10.59
C ARG A 293 2.81 5.07 10.02
N ARG A 294 2.08 6.11 9.59
CA ARG A 294 2.71 7.34 9.05
C ARG A 294 3.49 8.10 10.11
N MET A 295 3.03 8.12 11.36
CA MET A 295 3.78 8.69 12.49
C MET A 295 5.07 7.93 12.77
N VAL A 296 5.06 6.59 12.74
CA VAL A 296 6.25 5.74 12.92
C VAL A 296 7.28 6.01 11.82
N ILE A 297 6.85 6.11 10.57
CA ILE A 297 7.74 6.43 9.44
C ILE A 297 8.36 7.82 9.63
N LEU A 298 7.55 8.85 9.92
CA LEU A 298 8.02 10.21 10.13
C LEU A 298 9.00 10.30 11.30
N ALA A 299 8.77 9.57 12.38
CA ALA A 299 9.69 9.53 13.53
C ALA A 299 11.09 9.05 13.13
N SER A 300 11.20 8.11 12.18
CA SER A 300 12.48 7.60 11.70
C SER A 300 13.08 8.43 10.56
N GLU A 301 12.23 8.97 9.65
CA GLU A 301 12.65 9.70 8.46
C GLU A 301 13.03 11.15 8.77
N ASP A 302 12.19 11.86 9.55
CA ASP A 302 12.27 13.31 9.72
C ASP A 302 12.79 13.76 11.10
N ILE A 303 12.81 12.85 12.10
CA ILE A 303 13.32 13.14 13.44
C ILE A 303 14.58 12.32 13.70
N GLY A 304 14.54 11.03 13.41
CA GLY A 304 15.70 10.16 13.53
C GLY A 304 16.34 10.17 14.90
N ASN A 305 17.66 10.27 14.94
CA ASN A 305 18.43 10.31 16.17
C ASN A 305 18.58 11.73 16.79
N ALA A 306 17.96 12.75 16.18
CA ALA A 306 17.86 14.05 16.86
C ALA A 306 17.04 13.94 18.14
N ASP A 307 15.99 13.10 18.12
CA ASP A 307 15.26 12.66 19.30
C ASP A 307 14.86 11.18 19.18
N PRO A 308 15.66 10.23 19.68
CA PRO A 308 15.35 8.80 19.61
C PRO A 308 14.04 8.39 20.31
N THR A 309 13.50 9.22 21.21
CA THR A 309 12.24 8.98 21.91
C THR A 309 11.05 9.08 20.96
N ALA A 310 11.18 9.82 19.86
CA ALA A 310 10.12 10.03 18.88
C ALA A 310 9.58 8.69 18.29
N LEU A 311 10.47 7.79 17.95
CA LEU A 311 10.08 6.46 17.47
C LEU A 311 9.37 5.64 18.55
N GLN A 312 9.82 5.72 19.79
CA GLN A 312 9.20 5.03 20.94
C GLN A 312 7.78 5.56 21.18
N VAL A 313 7.59 6.87 21.14
CA VAL A 313 6.27 7.52 21.31
C VAL A 313 5.31 7.11 20.19
N ALA A 314 5.77 7.12 18.94
CA ALA A 314 4.95 6.72 17.79
C ALA A 314 4.53 5.23 17.86
N VAL A 315 5.44 4.34 18.26
CA VAL A 315 5.18 2.91 18.44
C VAL A 315 4.27 2.67 19.64
N ALA A 316 4.47 3.37 20.75
CA ALA A 316 3.60 3.28 21.93
C ALA A 316 2.17 3.72 21.61
N ALA A 317 1.97 4.79 20.84
CA ALA A 317 0.66 5.23 20.39
C ALA A 317 -0.03 4.20 19.49
N HIS A 318 0.74 3.54 18.60
CA HIS A 318 0.22 2.42 17.81
C HIS A 318 -0.23 1.24 18.68
N HIS A 319 0.56 0.83 19.65
CA HIS A 319 0.18 -0.24 20.57
C HIS A 319 -1.03 0.14 21.44
N ALA A 320 -1.10 1.39 21.92
CA ALA A 320 -2.26 1.89 22.66
C ALA A 320 -3.53 1.84 21.79
N LEU A 321 -3.44 2.21 20.51
CA LEU A 321 -4.54 2.11 19.57
C LEU A 321 -5.04 0.65 19.41
N GLU A 322 -4.13 -0.32 19.34
CA GLU A 322 -4.48 -1.74 19.22
C GLU A 322 -5.13 -2.28 20.52
N PHE A 323 -4.69 -1.80 21.67
CA PHE A 323 -5.14 -2.27 22.97
C PHE A 323 -6.47 -1.63 23.41
N ILE A 324 -6.61 -0.30 23.21
CA ILE A 324 -7.76 0.48 23.70
C ILE A 324 -8.87 0.54 22.65
N GLY A 325 -8.49 0.77 21.37
CA GLY A 325 -9.43 1.04 20.29
C GLY A 325 -9.99 2.46 20.30
N LEU A 326 -10.85 2.76 19.32
CA LEU A 326 -11.58 4.03 19.24
C LEU A 326 -12.87 3.96 20.09
N PRO A 327 -13.33 5.08 20.66
CA PRO A 327 -12.86 6.46 20.40
C PRO A 327 -11.70 6.93 21.28
N GLU A 328 -11.37 6.27 22.39
CA GLU A 328 -10.45 6.75 23.40
C GLU A 328 -8.99 6.84 22.89
N ALA A 329 -8.59 5.94 22.01
CA ALA A 329 -7.25 5.94 21.41
C ALA A 329 -6.94 7.18 20.55
N LYS A 330 -7.95 8.03 20.23
CA LYS A 330 -7.73 9.34 19.60
C LYS A 330 -6.82 10.22 20.45
N LEU A 331 -6.90 10.11 21.79
CA LEU A 331 -6.07 10.86 22.72
C LEU A 331 -4.59 10.47 22.60
N ASN A 332 -4.30 9.17 22.48
CA ASN A 332 -2.94 8.66 22.32
C ASN A 332 -2.33 9.09 20.98
N LEU A 333 -3.13 9.05 19.89
CA LEU A 333 -2.70 9.52 18.58
C LEU A 333 -2.42 11.02 18.58
N ALA A 334 -3.29 11.82 19.22
CA ALA A 334 -3.11 13.28 19.33
C ALA A 334 -1.85 13.63 20.13
N GLN A 335 -1.62 12.95 21.25
CA GLN A 335 -0.40 13.12 22.06
C GLN A 335 0.85 12.84 21.24
N ALA A 336 0.87 11.74 20.47
CA ALA A 336 1.99 11.39 19.60
C ALA A 336 2.19 12.40 18.48
N ALA A 337 1.11 12.84 17.80
CA ALA A 337 1.20 13.84 16.74
C ALA A 337 1.80 15.16 17.22
N VAL A 338 1.36 15.65 18.41
CA VAL A 338 1.92 16.86 19.04
C VAL A 338 3.40 16.67 19.38
N TYR A 339 3.75 15.54 20.00
CA TYR A 339 5.15 15.24 20.34
C TYR A 339 6.05 15.25 19.11
N LEU A 340 5.63 14.54 18.04
CA LEU A 340 6.38 14.46 16.78
C LEU A 340 6.50 15.81 16.08
N ALA A 341 5.47 16.64 16.17
CA ALA A 341 5.53 18.00 15.63
C ALA A 341 6.56 18.87 16.41
N LEU A 342 6.64 18.75 17.73
CA LEU A 342 7.53 19.55 18.57
C LEU A 342 8.98 19.04 18.62
N ALA A 343 9.21 17.77 18.30
CA ALA A 343 10.54 17.16 18.35
C ALA A 343 11.52 17.85 17.38
N PRO A 344 12.82 17.93 17.72
CA PRO A 344 13.85 18.41 16.78
C PRO A 344 13.89 17.55 15.52
N LYS A 345 14.11 18.17 14.37
CA LYS A 345 14.08 17.49 13.08
C LYS A 345 15.47 17.16 12.57
N SER A 346 15.65 15.90 12.13
CA SER A 346 16.82 15.46 11.41
C SER A 346 16.46 14.29 10.48
N ASN A 347 16.85 14.38 9.24
CA ASN A 347 16.79 13.30 8.27
C ASN A 347 18.15 12.62 8.01
N ALA A 348 19.14 12.87 8.88
CA ALA A 348 20.52 12.40 8.68
C ALA A 348 20.60 10.88 8.49
N SER A 349 19.84 10.11 9.28
CA SER A 349 19.82 8.64 9.18
C SER A 349 19.18 8.16 7.87
N ALA A 350 18.09 8.78 7.42
CA ALA A 350 17.45 8.47 6.15
C ALA A 350 18.35 8.81 4.96
N MET A 351 18.97 9.99 4.98
CA MET A 351 19.94 10.40 3.94
C MET A 351 21.16 9.48 3.89
N ALA A 352 21.64 9.03 5.05
CA ALA A 352 22.75 8.07 5.12
C ALA A 352 22.37 6.73 4.45
N LEU A 353 21.17 6.23 4.71
CA LEU A 353 20.65 5.03 4.06
C LEU A 353 20.58 5.20 2.53
N TRP A 354 19.93 6.25 2.05
CA TRP A 354 19.74 6.47 0.62
C TRP A 354 21.05 6.64 -0.14
N ARG A 355 22.01 7.40 0.40
CA ARG A 355 23.36 7.52 -0.18
C ARG A 355 24.08 6.18 -0.24
N ALA A 356 23.96 5.35 0.81
CA ALA A 356 24.54 4.01 0.82
C ALA A 356 23.85 3.07 -0.20
N GLU A 357 22.54 3.15 -0.36
CA GLU A 357 21.81 2.40 -1.39
C GLU A 357 22.24 2.77 -2.82
N GLU A 358 22.49 4.05 -3.08
CA GLU A 358 23.01 4.53 -4.37
C GLU A 358 24.37 3.92 -4.68
N ASP A 359 25.32 3.96 -3.71
CA ASP A 359 26.63 3.38 -3.89
C ASP A 359 26.60 1.86 -4.05
N VAL A 360 25.75 1.15 -3.29
CA VAL A 360 25.54 -0.31 -3.44
C VAL A 360 25.00 -0.66 -4.83
N LYS A 361 24.06 0.12 -5.35
CA LYS A 361 23.52 -0.07 -6.71
C LYS A 361 24.54 0.22 -7.79
N ALA A 362 25.39 1.23 -7.59
CA ALA A 362 26.38 1.65 -8.56
C ALA A 362 27.61 0.72 -8.62
N SER A 363 28.09 0.24 -7.47
CA SER A 363 29.34 -0.53 -7.38
C SER A 363 29.14 -2.05 -7.34
N GLY A 364 27.91 -2.52 -7.13
CA GLY A 364 27.65 -3.96 -6.90
C GLY A 364 28.30 -4.48 -5.60
N PRO A 365 28.44 -5.81 -5.44
CA PRO A 365 29.01 -6.40 -4.23
C PRO A 365 30.52 -6.17 -4.16
N LEU A 366 30.97 -5.23 -3.35
CA LEU A 366 32.37 -4.98 -3.05
C LEU A 366 32.90 -5.94 -1.99
N ALA A 367 34.22 -6.19 -2.01
CA ALA A 367 34.86 -7.09 -1.08
C ALA A 367 34.93 -6.52 0.35
N VAL A 368 34.60 -7.33 1.35
CA VAL A 368 34.79 -6.95 2.75
C VAL A 368 36.30 -6.85 3.06
N PRO A 369 36.78 -5.78 3.68
CA PRO A 369 38.18 -5.65 4.10
C PRO A 369 38.65 -6.87 4.91
N THR A 370 39.87 -7.38 4.64
CA THR A 370 40.34 -8.66 5.16
C THR A 370 40.31 -8.72 6.70
N HIS A 371 40.66 -7.62 7.37
CA HIS A 371 40.66 -7.54 8.83
C HIS A 371 39.25 -7.59 9.46
N LEU A 372 38.19 -7.28 8.70
CA LEU A 372 36.79 -7.32 9.15
C LEU A 372 36.12 -8.68 8.84
N ARG A 373 36.79 -9.58 8.10
CA ARG A 373 36.21 -10.89 7.77
C ARG A 373 36.19 -11.79 8.99
N ASP A 374 35.17 -12.66 9.05
CA ASP A 374 35.06 -13.65 10.15
C ASP A 374 36.25 -14.58 10.18
N SER A 375 36.89 -14.73 11.35
CA SER A 375 38.06 -15.54 11.61
C SER A 375 37.79 -16.74 12.53
N HIS A 376 36.53 -17.08 12.85
CA HIS A 376 36.19 -18.18 13.75
C HIS A 376 36.52 -19.52 13.11
N ALA A 377 36.32 -19.71 11.82
CA ALA A 377 36.65 -20.96 11.13
C ALA A 377 38.16 -21.05 10.84
N ALA A 378 38.76 -22.26 11.01
CA ALA A 378 40.18 -22.49 10.75
C ALA A 378 40.56 -22.17 9.29
N ALA A 379 39.70 -22.53 8.33
CA ALA A 379 39.89 -22.22 6.91
C ALA A 379 39.93 -20.73 6.65
N SER A 380 39.09 -19.92 7.33
CA SER A 380 39.09 -18.44 7.19
C SER A 380 40.37 -17.82 7.72
N ARG A 381 40.89 -18.33 8.84
CA ARG A 381 42.18 -17.88 9.41
C ARG A 381 43.37 -18.18 8.49
N SER A 382 43.38 -19.33 7.79
CA SER A 382 44.47 -19.70 6.88
C SER A 382 44.61 -18.72 5.68
N ILE A 383 43.55 -18.03 5.29
CA ILE A 383 43.55 -17.01 4.24
C ILE A 383 43.71 -15.59 4.79
N GLY A 384 44.04 -15.43 6.07
CA GLY A 384 44.33 -14.15 6.71
C GLY A 384 43.08 -13.35 7.17
N ALA A 385 41.89 -13.97 7.21
CA ALA A 385 40.69 -13.31 7.71
C ALA A 385 40.86 -12.86 9.17
N GLY A 386 40.42 -11.65 9.50
CA GLY A 386 40.52 -11.04 10.85
C GLY A 386 41.92 -10.54 11.22
N LYS A 387 42.94 -10.74 10.39
CA LYS A 387 44.32 -10.31 10.70
C LYS A 387 44.40 -8.80 10.69
N GLY A 388 44.88 -8.21 11.81
CA GLY A 388 45.04 -6.76 11.95
C GLY A 388 43.79 -6.03 12.47
N TYR A 389 42.73 -6.74 12.81
CA TYR A 389 41.56 -6.10 13.43
C TYR A 389 41.91 -5.49 14.79
N LYS A 390 41.55 -4.23 14.96
CA LYS A 390 41.73 -3.49 16.23
C LYS A 390 40.41 -3.48 17.00
N TYR A 391 40.38 -4.19 18.13
CA TYR A 391 39.18 -4.26 18.98
C TYR A 391 38.99 -2.95 19.74
N ALA A 392 37.93 -2.18 19.38
CA ALA A 392 37.73 -0.80 19.87
C ALA A 392 37.74 -0.66 21.39
N HIS A 393 37.26 -1.66 22.15
CA HIS A 393 37.27 -1.63 23.61
C HIS A 393 38.68 -1.59 24.20
N SER A 394 39.68 -2.13 23.51
CA SER A 394 41.08 -2.04 23.93
C SER A 394 41.72 -0.67 23.66
N PHE A 395 40.99 0.23 22.98
CA PHE A 395 41.42 1.57 22.57
C PHE A 395 40.44 2.66 23.08
N GLY A 396 39.84 2.47 24.25
CA GLY A 396 38.91 3.49 24.80
C GLY A 396 37.63 3.71 24.03
N GLY A 397 37.21 2.72 23.23
CA GLY A 397 35.95 2.74 22.46
C GLY A 397 36.08 3.21 21.03
N TRP A 398 37.29 3.59 20.56
CA TRP A 398 37.54 3.92 19.16
C TRP A 398 38.97 3.52 18.75
N ALA A 399 39.11 2.93 17.59
CA ALA A 399 40.40 2.57 17.01
C ALA A 399 40.51 3.08 15.56
N ALA A 400 41.66 3.66 15.20
CA ALA A 400 41.91 4.09 13.81
C ALA A 400 42.08 2.87 12.91
N GLN A 401 40.98 2.51 12.21
CA GLN A 401 40.95 1.48 11.18
C GLN A 401 39.87 1.77 10.15
N GLN A 402 40.05 1.23 8.94
CA GLN A 402 39.07 1.33 7.87
C GLN A 402 37.98 0.29 8.04
N HIS A 403 36.70 0.70 7.86
CA HIS A 403 35.55 -0.20 7.94
C HIS A 403 34.82 -0.35 6.61
N LEU A 404 34.95 0.61 5.69
CA LEU A 404 34.36 0.51 4.35
C LEU A 404 35.29 -0.25 3.40
N PRO A 405 34.78 -0.81 2.30
CA PRO A 405 35.60 -1.29 1.18
C PRO A 405 36.60 -0.25 0.69
N ASP A 406 37.70 -0.69 0.08
CA ASP A 406 38.76 0.21 -0.37
C ASP A 406 38.28 1.29 -1.36
N GLU A 407 37.34 0.92 -2.21
CA GLU A 407 36.73 1.78 -3.21
C GLU A 407 35.88 2.90 -2.60
N LEU A 408 35.39 2.70 -1.37
CA LEU A 408 34.50 3.60 -0.63
C LEU A 408 35.13 4.17 0.63
N LYS A 409 36.45 4.01 0.83
CA LYS A 409 37.14 4.38 2.08
C LYS A 409 36.97 5.85 2.49
N ASP A 410 36.80 6.75 1.52
CA ASP A 410 36.63 8.19 1.75
C ASP A 410 35.18 8.65 1.79
N ARG A 411 34.20 7.69 1.63
CA ARG A 411 32.79 8.01 1.67
C ARG A 411 32.33 8.32 3.09
N ARG A 412 31.44 9.34 3.17
CA ARG A 412 30.69 9.67 4.38
C ARG A 412 29.21 9.61 4.06
N TYR A 413 28.48 8.74 4.76
CA TYR A 413 27.05 8.61 4.61
C TYR A 413 26.30 9.42 5.66
N PHE A 414 26.70 9.31 6.93
CA PHE A 414 26.06 9.97 8.05
C PHE A 414 26.73 11.32 8.38
N GLU A 415 25.91 12.36 8.46
CA GLU A 415 26.27 13.70 8.90
C GLU A 415 25.22 14.16 9.90
N ALA A 416 25.61 14.30 11.17
CA ALA A 416 24.71 14.74 12.22
C ALA A 416 24.21 16.17 11.97
N ILE A 417 22.89 16.41 12.19
CA ILE A 417 22.26 17.71 11.91
C ILE A 417 21.88 18.43 13.19
N ALA A 418 21.15 17.75 14.12
CA ALA A 418 20.56 18.43 15.27
C ALA A 418 20.35 17.49 16.46
N GLY A 419 20.04 18.07 17.62
CA GLY A 419 19.62 17.36 18.83
C GLY A 419 20.64 16.34 19.32
N ARG A 420 20.15 15.18 19.79
CA ARG A 420 20.99 14.16 20.42
C ARG A 420 22.05 13.57 19.50
N GLU A 421 21.82 13.49 18.20
CA GLU A 421 22.82 12.98 17.26
C GLU A 421 23.99 13.90 17.09
N ALA A 422 23.78 15.21 17.12
CA ALA A 422 24.86 16.19 17.05
C ALA A 422 25.76 16.09 18.30
N GLU A 423 25.18 15.99 19.49
CA GLU A 423 25.93 15.78 20.74
C GLU A 423 26.77 14.49 20.69
N LEU A 424 26.19 13.40 20.21
CA LEU A 424 26.91 12.11 20.11
C LEU A 424 28.01 12.14 19.05
N ALA A 425 27.82 12.87 17.95
CA ALA A 425 28.83 13.05 16.92
C ALA A 425 30.01 13.87 17.46
N GLU A 426 29.77 14.94 18.19
CA GLU A 426 30.80 15.74 18.85
C GLU A 426 31.62 14.90 19.86
N GLN A 427 30.94 14.15 20.73
CA GLN A 427 31.60 13.23 21.67
C GLN A 427 32.42 12.14 20.96
N LEU A 428 32.00 11.71 19.77
CA LEU A 428 32.78 10.77 18.96
C LEU A 428 34.06 11.44 18.43
N GLU A 429 33.97 12.66 17.93
CA GLU A 429 35.15 13.39 17.42
C GLU A 429 36.16 13.71 18.54
N GLU A 430 35.68 14.07 19.74
CA GLU A 430 36.55 14.23 20.93
C GLU A 430 37.29 12.92 21.24
N ARG A 431 36.61 11.78 21.23
CA ARG A 431 37.23 10.44 21.45
C ARG A 431 38.24 10.11 20.38
N LYS A 432 37.96 10.45 19.12
CA LYS A 432 38.92 10.26 18.01
C LYS A 432 40.17 11.09 18.18
N GLN A 433 40.05 12.36 18.59
CA GLN A 433 41.16 13.26 18.84
C GLN A 433 42.02 12.77 20.01
N ALA A 434 41.39 12.38 21.12
CA ALA A 434 42.09 11.83 22.29
C ALA A 434 42.86 10.54 21.96
N ALA A 435 42.26 9.63 21.17
CA ALA A 435 42.91 8.38 20.78
C ALA A 435 44.07 8.59 19.81
N ARG A 436 44.01 9.60 18.91
CA ARG A 436 45.13 9.99 18.04
C ARG A 436 46.26 10.59 18.85
N ALA A 437 45.98 11.50 19.75
CA ALA A 437 47.00 12.12 20.60
C ALA A 437 47.72 11.10 21.50
N ALA A 438 46.99 10.06 22.01
CA ALA A 438 47.60 8.98 22.79
C ALA A 438 48.53 8.09 21.91
N GLY A 439 48.09 7.80 20.66
CA GLY A 439 48.90 7.01 19.74
C GLY A 439 50.19 7.72 19.30
N ASP A 440 50.13 9.03 19.03
CA ASP A 440 51.31 9.85 18.69
C ASP A 440 52.30 9.93 19.86
N ALA A 441 51.79 9.98 21.12
CA ALA A 441 52.64 10.00 22.33
C ALA A 441 53.34 8.63 22.57
N GLU A 442 52.70 7.51 22.22
CA GLU A 442 53.31 6.17 22.27
C GLU A 442 54.39 5.97 21.20
N ASP A 443 54.22 6.50 19.99
CA ASP A 443 55.21 6.46 18.93
C ASP A 443 56.42 7.36 19.21
N GLU A 444 56.25 8.52 19.86
CA GLU A 444 57.34 9.38 20.31
C GLU A 444 58.11 8.79 21.51
N SER A 445 57.46 7.99 22.38
CA SER A 445 58.11 7.34 23.51
C SER A 445 58.74 5.98 23.21
N GLY A 446 58.52 5.44 22.04
CA GLY A 446 58.85 4.06 21.61
C GLY A 446 60.30 3.82 21.15
N SER A 447 61.30 4.46 21.73
CA SER A 447 62.72 4.02 21.64
C SER A 447 63.16 3.19 22.86
N GLY A 448 62.26 2.41 23.45
CA GLY A 448 62.54 1.57 24.62
C GLY A 448 61.98 0.16 24.43
N THR A 449 62.82 -0.81 24.47
CA THR A 449 62.77 -2.28 24.45
C THR A 449 61.42 -2.93 24.79
N PRO A 450 60.94 -3.94 24.06
CA PRO A 450 59.67 -4.64 24.33
C PRO A 450 59.77 -5.57 25.53
N SER A 451 59.03 -5.29 26.60
CA SER A 451 58.81 -6.26 27.66
C SER A 451 57.70 -7.24 27.26
N ARG A 452 58.12 -8.52 27.18
CA ARG A 452 57.24 -9.70 27.13
C ARG A 452 56.34 -9.73 28.37
N ASP A 453 55.06 -9.53 28.26
CA ASP A 453 54.15 -10.10 29.23
C ASP A 453 53.04 -10.92 28.56
N LYS A 454 53.13 -12.22 28.83
CA LYS A 454 52.14 -13.24 28.45
C LYS A 454 51.00 -13.12 29.47
N ARG A 455 49.81 -12.71 29.03
CA ARG A 455 48.59 -13.12 29.72
C ARG A 455 47.62 -13.78 28.81
N ALA A 456 47.33 -15.01 29.19
CA ALA A 456 46.45 -15.96 28.55
C ALA A 456 45.00 -15.47 28.50
N ASN A 457 44.37 -15.74 27.39
CA ASN A 457 42.94 -15.67 27.19
C ASN A 457 42.24 -16.72 28.04
N PRO A 458 41.17 -16.43 28.83
CA PRO A 458 40.31 -17.50 29.35
C PRO A 458 39.29 -17.89 28.28
N GLU A 459 39.35 -19.16 27.96
CA GLU A 459 38.36 -19.89 27.14
C GLU A 459 36.99 -19.92 27.83
N GLY A 460 35.95 -19.97 27.02
CA GLY A 460 34.77 -20.78 27.26
C GLY A 460 33.51 -20.10 27.72
N GLY A 461 32.46 -20.22 26.92
CA GLY A 461 31.06 -19.97 27.25
C GLY A 461 30.22 -19.71 26.01
#